data_fe51a57e05b7bd013479278420147dab
#
_entry.id   fe51a57e05b7bd013479278420147dab
#
_cell.length_a   1.000
_cell.length_b   1.000
_cell.length_c   1.000
_cell.angle_alpha   90.00
_cell.angle_beta   90.00
_cell.angle_gamma   90.00
#
_symmetry.space_group_name_H-M   'P 1'
#
loop_
_entity.id
_entity.type
_entity.pdbx_description
1 polymer ?
#
loop_
_entity_poly.entity_id
_entity_poly.type
_entity_poly.pdbx_seq_one_letter_code
_entity_poly.pdbx_strand_id
1 'polypeptide(L)'
;YGNIEFSAPECFTDDTITPAADIYSLGQLLQYILTFTPDSFSHKFQHIIQKATTSDASLRYVTVAELYQEIQEIQKLTGQPHLIHKIAVLGSHRGCGSTHVAVSLTCELNILGYHGIYIDSAKSVLCHGNHDGLQIFKQKNGYYYYKSFQGIPDYSDGIQFNIPKDAIQIYDLGTDVCNEKIYDMDLVLYVCNGGFWHLNDIYRNHSILKKMTASLSVICNMCSRQDASAIATLLNCSVYHFPYDSDMFKSSVQKETLIQKLLELKGGASLSDTLKGYLRKSILHHS
;
A
#
# COMPACT_ATOMS: atom_id res chain seq x y z
N TYR A 1 20.36 -14.71 20.98
CA TYR A 1 21.59 -13.94 20.93
C TYR A 1 21.34 -12.76 20.01
N GLY A 2 20.92 -11.61 20.59
CA GLY A 2 20.72 -10.34 19.89
C GLY A 2 22.05 -9.59 19.71
N ASN A 3 22.07 -8.60 18.81
CA ASN A 3 23.21 -7.72 18.64
C ASN A 3 23.28 -6.78 19.87
N ILE A 4 24.39 -6.85 20.62
CA ILE A 4 24.63 -6.10 21.89
C ILE A 4 24.40 -4.59 21.69
N GLU A 5 24.74 -4.04 20.52
CA GLU A 5 24.63 -2.61 20.23
C GLU A 5 23.19 -2.08 20.24
N PHE A 6 22.19 -2.95 20.03
CA PHE A 6 20.77 -2.57 20.03
C PHE A 6 20.03 -3.04 21.28
N SER A 7 20.72 -3.70 22.23
CA SER A 7 20.09 -4.27 23.42
C SER A 7 19.87 -3.20 24.50
N ALA A 8 18.72 -3.27 25.15
CA ALA A 8 18.39 -2.36 26.26
C ALA A 8 19.29 -2.62 27.49
N PRO A 9 19.61 -1.59 28.30
CA PRO A 9 20.50 -1.72 29.46
C PRO A 9 20.05 -2.79 30.45
N GLU A 10 18.75 -2.91 30.70
CA GLU A 10 18.16 -3.89 31.62
C GLU A 10 18.34 -5.33 31.17
N CYS A 11 18.56 -5.57 29.86
CA CYS A 11 18.85 -6.93 29.36
C CYS A 11 20.17 -7.49 29.89
N PHE A 12 21.04 -6.65 30.48
CA PHE A 12 22.33 -7.06 31.05
C PHE A 12 22.33 -7.10 32.56
N THR A 13 21.27 -6.57 33.21
CA THR A 13 21.22 -6.42 34.66
C THR A 13 20.08 -7.14 35.34
N ASP A 14 18.99 -7.40 34.63
CA ASP A 14 17.77 -8.01 35.16
C ASP A 14 17.40 -9.31 34.42
N ASP A 15 16.86 -10.28 35.17
CA ASP A 15 16.36 -11.53 34.64
C ASP A 15 14.99 -11.41 33.93
N THR A 16 14.35 -10.22 33.98
CA THR A 16 13.02 -10.00 33.40
C THR A 16 13.09 -9.09 32.18
N ILE A 17 12.97 -9.68 30.99
CA ILE A 17 12.83 -8.94 29.72
C ILE A 17 11.39 -8.48 29.59
N THR A 18 11.18 -7.16 29.44
CA THR A 18 9.86 -6.55 29.22
C THR A 18 9.71 -6.04 27.78
N PRO A 19 8.50 -5.79 27.29
CA PRO A 19 8.28 -5.16 25.98
C PRO A 19 8.97 -3.81 25.80
N ALA A 20 9.33 -3.12 26.89
CA ALA A 20 10.09 -1.88 26.85
C ALA A 20 11.53 -2.08 26.31
N ALA A 21 12.09 -3.29 26.40
CA ALA A 21 13.38 -3.60 25.81
C ALA A 21 13.32 -3.62 24.26
N ASP A 22 12.21 -4.09 23.69
CA ASP A 22 11.99 -4.04 22.24
C ASP A 22 11.85 -2.61 21.74
N ILE A 23 11.20 -1.74 22.51
CA ILE A 23 11.09 -0.30 22.20
C ILE A 23 12.45 0.37 22.18
N TYR A 24 13.33 0.04 23.12
CA TYR A 24 14.72 0.52 23.13
C TYR A 24 15.46 0.08 21.88
N SER A 25 15.37 -1.21 21.54
CA SER A 25 16.02 -1.78 20.35
C SER A 25 15.52 -1.12 19.05
N LEU A 26 14.22 -0.85 18.95
CA LEU A 26 13.64 -0.09 17.83
C LEU A 26 14.16 1.34 17.75
N GLY A 27 14.32 2.02 18.91
CA GLY A 27 14.90 3.35 18.98
C GLY A 27 16.35 3.38 18.50
N GLN A 28 17.17 2.41 18.90
CA GLN A 28 18.56 2.26 18.45
C GLN A 28 18.62 1.95 16.94
N LEU A 29 17.76 1.07 16.45
CA LEU A 29 17.66 0.76 15.03
C LEU A 29 17.27 2.01 14.23
N LEU A 30 16.30 2.79 14.69
CA LEU A 30 15.90 4.05 14.06
C LEU A 30 17.07 5.03 14.02
N GLN A 31 17.82 5.19 15.11
CA GLN A 31 19.02 6.01 15.17
C GLN A 31 20.05 5.56 14.12
N TYR A 32 20.32 4.27 14.03
CA TYR A 32 21.25 3.70 13.05
C TYR A 32 20.81 3.98 11.62
N ILE A 33 19.54 3.76 11.28
CA ILE A 33 19.01 4.02 9.93
C ILE A 33 19.16 5.51 9.58
N LEU A 34 18.91 6.41 10.53
CA LEU A 34 18.99 7.85 10.30
C LEU A 34 20.43 8.37 10.11
N THR A 35 21.47 7.59 10.44
CA THR A 35 22.85 7.98 10.10
C THR A 35 23.11 8.01 8.58
N PHE A 36 22.26 7.33 7.79
CA PHE A 36 22.33 7.32 6.32
C PHE A 36 21.45 8.38 5.66
N THR A 37 20.81 9.25 6.44
CA THR A 37 19.90 10.28 5.95
C THR A 37 20.47 11.68 6.16
N PRO A 38 20.03 12.70 5.38
CA PRO A 38 20.48 14.08 5.58
C PRO A 38 20.13 14.60 6.98
N ASP A 39 21.00 15.39 7.58
CA ASP A 39 20.84 15.93 8.95
C ASP A 39 19.52 16.68 9.16
N SER A 40 19.06 17.42 8.13
CA SER A 40 17.79 18.15 8.20
C SER A 40 16.56 17.24 8.38
N PHE A 41 16.68 15.97 8.01
CA PHE A 41 15.63 14.97 8.21
C PHE A 41 15.80 14.26 9.54
N SER A 42 17.01 13.86 9.92
CA SER A 42 17.30 13.11 11.15
C SER A 42 16.97 13.90 12.42
N HIS A 43 17.16 15.22 12.44
CA HIS A 43 16.80 16.08 13.57
C HIS A 43 15.34 15.97 14.02
N LYS A 44 14.43 15.71 13.08
CA LYS A 44 13.00 15.63 13.37
C LYS A 44 12.62 14.40 14.21
N PHE A 45 13.42 13.35 14.16
CA PHE A 45 13.20 12.11 14.92
C PHE A 45 13.95 12.06 16.23
N GLN A 46 14.76 13.08 16.55
CA GLN A 46 15.65 13.05 17.69
C GLN A 46 14.92 12.86 19.02
N HIS A 47 13.76 13.49 19.22
CA HIS A 47 12.98 13.35 20.45
C HIS A 47 12.39 11.93 20.58
N ILE A 48 11.97 11.30 19.47
CA ILE A 48 11.48 9.92 19.45
C ILE A 48 12.59 8.97 19.87
N ILE A 49 13.77 9.14 19.29
CA ILE A 49 14.94 8.32 19.61
C ILE A 49 15.28 8.47 21.08
N GLN A 50 15.39 9.72 21.58
CA GLN A 50 15.72 9.99 22.99
C GLN A 50 14.72 9.34 23.95
N LYS A 51 13.40 9.44 23.66
CA LYS A 51 12.37 8.82 24.46
C LYS A 51 12.44 7.29 24.40
N ALA A 52 12.59 6.71 23.22
CA ALA A 52 12.66 5.27 23.05
C ALA A 52 13.93 4.66 23.68
N THR A 53 15.07 5.37 23.65
CA THR A 53 16.38 4.88 24.14
C THR A 53 16.74 5.39 25.54
N THR A 54 15.78 5.94 26.28
CA THR A 54 15.97 6.32 27.68
C THR A 54 16.37 5.11 28.53
N SER A 55 17.33 5.26 29.43
CA SER A 55 17.82 4.17 30.28
C SER A 55 16.73 3.65 31.24
N ASP A 56 15.86 4.52 31.74
CA ASP A 56 14.69 4.12 32.52
C ASP A 56 13.57 3.61 31.61
N ALA A 57 13.30 2.31 31.70
CA ALA A 57 12.27 1.64 30.89
C ALA A 57 10.87 2.23 31.10
N SER A 58 10.56 2.78 32.27
CA SER A 58 9.24 3.36 32.58
C SER A 58 8.98 4.70 31.89
N LEU A 59 10.01 5.37 31.40
CA LEU A 59 9.92 6.65 30.68
C LEU A 59 9.85 6.48 29.15
N ARG A 60 9.97 5.25 28.65
CA ARG A 60 9.84 4.93 27.23
C ARG A 60 8.37 4.94 26.80
N TYR A 61 8.12 4.67 25.53
CA TYR A 61 6.77 4.41 25.04
C TYR A 61 6.18 3.16 25.70
N VAL A 62 4.89 3.18 25.98
CA VAL A 62 4.21 2.02 26.60
C VAL A 62 4.02 0.89 25.58
N THR A 63 3.80 1.26 24.32
CA THR A 63 3.58 0.30 23.23
C THR A 63 4.35 0.70 21.96
N VAL A 64 4.66 -0.30 21.13
CA VAL A 64 5.22 -0.06 19.79
C VAL A 64 4.26 0.75 18.92
N ALA A 65 2.95 0.63 19.14
CA ALA A 65 1.94 1.40 18.42
C ALA A 65 2.05 2.90 18.70
N GLU A 66 2.32 3.32 19.94
CA GLU A 66 2.56 4.73 20.28
C GLU A 66 3.82 5.27 19.60
N LEU A 67 4.92 4.52 19.65
CA LEU A 67 6.16 4.87 18.95
C LEU A 67 5.90 5.05 17.44
N TYR A 68 5.18 4.13 16.83
CA TYR A 68 4.84 4.16 15.41
C TYR A 68 3.95 5.34 15.04
N GLN A 69 2.95 5.66 15.85
CA GLN A 69 2.08 6.84 15.65
C GLN A 69 2.87 8.14 15.64
N GLU A 70 3.80 8.30 16.59
CA GLU A 70 4.62 9.52 16.67
C GLU A 70 5.58 9.66 15.47
N ILE A 71 6.15 8.55 14.99
CA ILE A 71 6.91 8.50 13.73
C ILE A 71 6.04 8.95 12.54
N GLN A 72 4.81 8.45 12.45
CA GLN A 72 3.88 8.83 11.38
C GLN A 72 3.49 10.32 11.44
N GLU A 73 3.34 10.90 12.63
CA GLU A 73 3.04 12.33 12.78
C GLU A 73 4.18 13.20 12.23
N ILE A 74 5.44 12.82 12.50
CA ILE A 74 6.59 13.53 11.92
C ILE A 74 6.57 13.41 10.39
N GLN A 75 6.29 12.24 9.84
CA GLN A 75 6.18 12.05 8.40
C GLN A 75 5.11 12.95 7.78
N LYS A 76 3.95 13.11 8.43
CA LYS A 76 2.91 14.05 8.00
C LYS A 76 3.36 15.52 8.06
N LEU A 77 4.07 15.92 9.13
CA LEU A 77 4.56 17.28 9.31
C LEU A 77 5.72 17.65 8.38
N THR A 78 6.48 16.66 7.91
CA THR A 78 7.62 16.91 7.04
C THR A 78 7.25 17.21 5.60
N GLY A 79 5.97 17.14 5.25
CA GLY A 79 5.49 17.49 3.90
C GLY A 79 6.12 16.67 2.76
N GLN A 80 6.87 15.63 3.09
CA GLN A 80 7.25 14.62 2.10
C GLN A 80 5.97 13.87 1.74
N PRO A 81 5.49 13.93 0.50
CA PRO A 81 4.37 13.09 0.10
C PRO A 81 4.77 11.65 0.40
N HIS A 82 3.92 10.95 1.12
CA HIS A 82 4.07 9.49 1.27
C HIS A 82 3.94 8.92 -0.14
N LEU A 83 5.06 8.66 -0.80
CA LEU A 83 5.04 8.08 -2.14
C LEU A 83 4.45 6.69 -2.00
N ILE A 84 3.27 6.52 -2.54
CA ILE A 84 2.62 5.21 -2.59
C ILE A 84 3.35 4.38 -3.63
N HIS A 85 4.10 3.39 -3.18
CA HIS A 85 4.82 2.46 -4.05
C HIS A 85 4.17 1.08 -4.11
N LYS A 86 3.43 0.69 -3.06
CA LYS A 86 2.80 -0.63 -2.96
C LYS A 86 1.33 -0.50 -2.60
N ILE A 87 0.48 -0.98 -3.47
CA ILE A 87 -0.97 -0.99 -3.30
C ILE A 87 -1.45 -2.43 -3.29
N ALA A 88 -2.12 -2.88 -2.23
CA ALA A 88 -2.86 -4.13 -2.27
C ALA A 88 -4.30 -3.89 -2.72
N VAL A 89 -4.82 -4.78 -3.55
CA VAL A 89 -6.23 -4.85 -3.90
C VAL A 89 -6.79 -6.18 -3.41
N LEU A 90 -7.76 -6.11 -2.52
CA LEU A 90 -8.37 -7.24 -1.83
C LEU A 90 -9.88 -7.25 -2.02
N GLY A 91 -10.43 -8.41 -2.34
CA GLY A 91 -11.86 -8.61 -2.45
C GLY A 91 -12.51 -9.08 -1.16
N SER A 92 -13.70 -8.62 -0.87
CA SER A 92 -14.52 -9.12 0.25
C SER A 92 -14.94 -10.58 0.07
N HIS A 93 -15.14 -11.01 -1.17
CA HIS A 93 -15.52 -12.36 -1.56
C HIS A 93 -15.21 -12.57 -3.05
N ARG A 94 -15.26 -13.82 -3.49
CA ARG A 94 -15.11 -14.15 -4.93
C ARG A 94 -16.20 -13.49 -5.76
N GLY A 95 -15.78 -12.89 -6.89
CA GLY A 95 -16.72 -12.23 -7.81
C GLY A 95 -17.03 -10.77 -7.49
N CYS A 96 -16.49 -10.18 -6.40
CA CYS A 96 -16.65 -8.74 -6.14
C CYS A 96 -15.86 -7.84 -7.11
N GLY A 97 -14.94 -8.43 -7.91
CA GLY A 97 -14.19 -7.75 -8.95
C GLY A 97 -12.90 -7.07 -8.48
N SER A 98 -12.23 -7.60 -7.46
CA SER A 98 -10.90 -7.11 -7.01
C SER A 98 -9.89 -7.09 -8.16
N THR A 99 -9.78 -8.18 -8.91
CA THR A 99 -8.92 -8.25 -10.10
C THR A 99 -9.26 -7.19 -11.15
N HIS A 100 -10.56 -6.95 -11.40
CA HIS A 100 -11.02 -5.91 -12.31
C HIS A 100 -10.53 -4.52 -11.87
N VAL A 101 -10.65 -4.22 -10.58
CA VAL A 101 -10.18 -2.96 -9.98
C VAL A 101 -8.66 -2.86 -10.07
N ALA A 102 -7.91 -3.93 -9.75
CA ALA A 102 -6.45 -3.95 -9.80
C ALA A 102 -5.89 -3.71 -11.21
N VAL A 103 -6.45 -4.39 -12.21
CA VAL A 103 -6.07 -4.20 -13.62
C VAL A 103 -6.42 -2.80 -14.10
N SER A 104 -7.65 -2.32 -13.82
CA SER A 104 -8.07 -0.97 -14.20
C SER A 104 -7.20 0.11 -13.54
N LEU A 105 -6.86 -0.05 -12.25
CA LEU A 105 -5.95 0.86 -11.54
C LEU A 105 -4.58 0.91 -12.22
N THR A 106 -4.02 -0.24 -12.59
CA THR A 106 -2.73 -0.31 -13.28
C THR A 106 -2.78 0.42 -14.62
N CYS A 107 -3.83 0.21 -15.41
CA CYS A 107 -4.02 0.88 -16.70
C CYS A 107 -4.10 2.40 -16.56
N GLU A 108 -4.92 2.88 -15.63
CA GLU A 108 -5.09 4.33 -15.39
C GLU A 108 -3.81 4.98 -14.89
N LEU A 109 -3.08 4.34 -13.98
CA LEU A 109 -1.78 4.84 -13.52
C LEU A 109 -0.81 5.03 -14.67
N ASN A 110 -0.74 4.04 -15.59
CA ASN A 110 0.14 4.12 -16.77
C ASN A 110 -0.30 5.19 -17.77
N ILE A 111 -1.61 5.42 -17.92
CA ILE A 111 -2.14 6.49 -18.76
C ILE A 111 -1.84 7.86 -18.17
N LEU A 112 -1.90 7.99 -16.84
CA LEU A 112 -1.56 9.20 -16.10
C LEU A 112 -0.04 9.49 -16.06
N GLY A 113 0.79 8.62 -16.64
CA GLY A 113 2.24 8.77 -16.71
C GLY A 113 2.99 8.25 -15.50
N TYR A 114 2.31 7.49 -14.61
CA TYR A 114 2.98 6.70 -13.56
C TYR A 114 3.48 5.38 -14.14
N HIS A 115 4.41 4.77 -13.45
CA HIS A 115 4.90 3.44 -13.80
C HIS A 115 4.17 2.38 -12.96
N GLY A 116 2.92 2.08 -13.31
CA GLY A 116 2.10 1.06 -12.63
C GLY A 116 2.45 -0.36 -13.09
N ILE A 117 2.72 -1.25 -12.17
CA ILE A 117 3.00 -2.67 -12.45
C ILE A 117 2.04 -3.54 -11.64
N TYR A 118 1.22 -4.31 -12.35
CA TYR A 118 0.34 -5.31 -11.75
C TYR A 118 1.12 -6.56 -11.34
N ILE A 119 0.87 -7.06 -10.13
CA ILE A 119 1.48 -8.29 -9.58
C ILE A 119 0.37 -9.31 -9.31
N ASP A 120 0.37 -10.41 -10.07
CA ASP A 120 -0.68 -11.43 -10.06
C ASP A 120 -0.53 -12.43 -8.91
N SER A 121 -0.65 -11.94 -7.67
CA SER A 121 -0.55 -12.81 -6.48
C SER A 121 -1.76 -13.75 -6.34
N ALA A 122 -2.92 -13.37 -6.87
CA ALA A 122 -4.10 -14.22 -6.88
C ALA A 122 -4.07 -15.30 -7.98
N LYS A 123 -3.05 -15.28 -8.86
CA LYS A 123 -2.92 -16.17 -10.03
C LYS A 123 -4.15 -16.11 -10.94
N SER A 124 -4.71 -14.91 -11.13
CA SER A 124 -6.03 -14.71 -11.72
C SER A 124 -6.00 -14.33 -13.21
N VAL A 125 -5.11 -13.41 -13.61
CA VAL A 125 -5.11 -12.81 -14.95
C VAL A 125 -4.01 -13.40 -15.83
N LEU A 126 -2.77 -13.39 -15.35
CA LEU A 126 -1.62 -13.76 -16.17
C LEU A 126 -1.47 -15.27 -16.31
N CYS A 127 -1.88 -16.04 -15.29
CA CYS A 127 -1.84 -17.50 -15.35
C CYS A 127 -2.90 -18.09 -16.29
N HIS A 128 -4.05 -17.42 -16.46
CA HIS A 128 -5.16 -17.92 -17.29
C HIS A 128 -5.20 -17.28 -18.69
N GLY A 129 -4.57 -16.12 -18.89
CA GLY A 129 -4.57 -15.40 -20.17
C GLY A 129 -3.82 -16.08 -21.31
N ASN A 130 -3.11 -17.19 -21.03
CA ASN A 130 -2.39 -17.98 -22.03
C ASN A 130 -3.01 -19.37 -22.26
N HIS A 131 -4.12 -19.71 -21.62
CA HIS A 131 -4.87 -20.93 -21.88
C HIS A 131 -5.85 -20.71 -23.04
N ASP A 132 -6.00 -21.71 -23.90
CA ASP A 132 -7.00 -21.80 -25.00
C ASP A 132 -6.79 -20.91 -26.23
N GLY A 133 -5.52 -20.57 -26.57
CA GLY A 133 -5.21 -19.94 -27.86
C GLY A 133 -5.48 -18.43 -27.93
N LEU A 134 -5.93 -17.81 -26.87
CA LEU A 134 -6.08 -16.35 -26.74
C LEU A 134 -4.84 -15.75 -26.09
N GLN A 135 -3.77 -15.58 -26.86
CA GLN A 135 -2.61 -14.79 -26.40
C GLN A 135 -2.95 -13.29 -26.42
N ILE A 136 -3.65 -12.83 -25.40
CA ILE A 136 -4.00 -11.41 -25.26
C ILE A 136 -2.73 -10.59 -24.94
N PHE A 137 -1.82 -11.15 -24.14
CA PHE A 137 -0.64 -10.44 -23.65
C PHE A 137 0.59 -10.69 -24.54
N LYS A 138 1.32 -9.61 -24.82
CA LYS A 138 2.68 -9.69 -25.36
C LYS A 138 3.65 -9.85 -24.20
N GLN A 139 4.54 -10.86 -24.26
CA GLN A 139 5.55 -11.09 -23.22
C GLN A 139 6.90 -10.54 -23.68
N LYS A 140 7.56 -9.78 -22.80
CA LYS A 140 8.93 -9.30 -22.99
C LYS A 140 9.65 -9.19 -21.63
N ASN A 141 10.83 -9.81 -21.52
CA ASN A 141 11.65 -9.78 -20.30
C ASN A 141 10.90 -10.21 -19.02
N GLY A 142 9.96 -11.16 -19.14
CA GLY A 142 9.14 -11.63 -18.01
C GLY A 142 7.93 -10.74 -17.67
N TYR A 143 7.80 -9.59 -18.31
CA TYR A 143 6.62 -8.74 -18.22
C TYR A 143 5.59 -9.09 -19.28
N TYR A 144 4.31 -8.91 -18.93
CA TYR A 144 3.15 -9.07 -19.79
C TYR A 144 2.55 -7.70 -20.08
N TYR A 145 2.28 -7.42 -21.35
CA TYR A 145 1.80 -6.13 -21.84
C TYR A 145 0.51 -6.28 -22.63
N TYR A 146 -0.44 -5.41 -22.38
CA TYR A 146 -1.64 -5.25 -23.20
C TYR A 146 -2.19 -3.82 -23.07
N LYS A 147 -2.32 -3.08 -24.18
CA LYS A 147 -2.66 -1.64 -24.16
C LYS A 147 -1.75 -0.88 -23.18
N SER A 148 -2.34 -0.18 -22.20
CA SER A 148 -1.61 0.50 -21.12
C SER A 148 -1.28 -0.42 -19.93
N PHE A 149 -1.74 -1.67 -19.93
CA PHE A 149 -1.47 -2.64 -18.88
C PHE A 149 -0.04 -3.17 -18.94
N GLN A 150 0.59 -3.25 -17.79
CA GLN A 150 1.85 -3.96 -17.58
C GLN A 150 1.74 -4.81 -16.32
N GLY A 151 2.14 -6.08 -16.37
CA GLY A 151 2.09 -6.95 -15.20
C GLY A 151 3.13 -8.04 -15.20
N ILE A 152 3.35 -8.61 -14.03
CA ILE A 152 4.19 -9.78 -13.79
C ILE A 152 3.43 -10.80 -12.94
N PRO A 153 3.66 -12.11 -13.16
CA PRO A 153 3.23 -13.12 -12.20
C PRO A 153 3.91 -12.89 -10.84
N ASP A 154 3.26 -13.30 -9.76
CA ASP A 154 3.91 -13.31 -8.46
C ASP A 154 4.84 -14.54 -8.37
N TYR A 155 6.10 -14.29 -8.55
CA TYR A 155 7.15 -15.31 -8.46
C TYR A 155 7.70 -15.45 -7.05
N SER A 156 6.87 -15.37 -6.02
CA SER A 156 7.27 -15.43 -4.61
C SER A 156 8.20 -16.61 -4.24
N ASP A 157 8.31 -17.60 -5.13
CA ASP A 157 9.08 -18.84 -4.89
C ASP A 157 10.47 -18.86 -5.54
N GLY A 158 11.14 -17.73 -5.73
CA GLY A 158 12.58 -17.74 -6.05
C GLY A 158 13.08 -16.91 -7.22
N ILE A 159 12.22 -16.26 -7.99
CA ILE A 159 12.65 -15.33 -9.06
C ILE A 159 12.44 -13.90 -8.56
N GLN A 160 13.53 -13.19 -8.30
CA GLN A 160 13.48 -11.75 -8.03
C GLN A 160 13.42 -10.99 -9.35
N PHE A 161 12.27 -10.35 -9.63
CA PHE A 161 12.18 -9.35 -10.68
C PHE A 161 12.83 -8.05 -10.20
N ASN A 162 13.66 -7.47 -11.05
CA ASN A 162 14.18 -6.13 -10.79
C ASN A 162 13.10 -5.10 -11.17
N ILE A 163 12.18 -4.85 -10.24
CA ILE A 163 11.13 -3.84 -10.38
C ILE A 163 11.79 -2.46 -10.24
N PRO A 164 11.55 -1.52 -11.18
CA PRO A 164 12.06 -0.17 -11.08
C PRO A 164 11.66 0.50 -9.76
N LYS A 165 12.57 1.28 -9.16
CA LYS A 165 12.34 1.92 -7.85
C LYS A 165 11.22 2.97 -7.86
N ASP A 166 10.93 3.53 -9.03
CA ASP A 166 9.87 4.52 -9.27
C ASP A 166 8.51 3.87 -9.58
N ALA A 167 8.46 2.54 -9.69
CA ALA A 167 7.23 1.84 -10.01
C ALA A 167 6.25 1.79 -8.84
N ILE A 168 4.96 1.97 -9.15
CA ILE A 168 3.85 1.68 -8.25
C ILE A 168 3.43 0.23 -8.48
N GLN A 169 3.62 -0.60 -7.47
CA GLN A 169 3.31 -2.02 -7.51
C GLN A 169 1.89 -2.27 -7.04
N ILE A 170 1.05 -2.87 -7.87
CA ILE A 170 -0.34 -3.17 -7.58
C ILE A 170 -0.49 -4.68 -7.37
N TYR A 171 -0.60 -5.11 -6.13
CA TYR A 171 -0.75 -6.52 -5.74
C TYR A 171 -2.22 -6.91 -5.76
N ASP A 172 -2.62 -7.79 -6.68
CA ASP A 172 -3.92 -8.46 -6.60
C ASP A 172 -3.80 -9.64 -5.62
N LEU A 173 -4.31 -9.47 -4.42
CA LEU A 173 -4.27 -10.48 -3.36
C LEU A 173 -5.53 -11.37 -3.32
N GLY A 174 -6.41 -11.25 -4.31
CA GLY A 174 -7.66 -12.02 -4.36
C GLY A 174 -8.56 -11.70 -3.18
N THR A 175 -8.89 -12.71 -2.37
CA THR A 175 -9.79 -12.57 -1.20
C THR A 175 -9.15 -12.98 0.13
N ASP A 176 -7.85 -13.13 0.14
CA ASP A 176 -7.11 -13.54 1.34
C ASP A 176 -6.80 -12.34 2.25
N VAL A 177 -7.70 -12.06 3.18
CA VAL A 177 -7.58 -10.96 4.14
C VAL A 177 -6.52 -11.20 5.23
N CYS A 178 -5.99 -12.41 5.32
CA CYS A 178 -4.93 -12.76 6.27
C CYS A 178 -3.54 -12.80 5.62
N ASN A 179 -3.42 -12.34 4.38
CA ASN A 179 -2.17 -12.34 3.65
C ASN A 179 -1.13 -11.42 4.30
N GLU A 180 0.02 -11.97 4.66
CA GLU A 180 1.08 -11.24 5.37
C GLU A 180 1.64 -10.07 4.56
N LYS A 181 1.55 -10.09 3.23
CA LYS A 181 1.96 -8.97 2.37
C LYS A 181 1.23 -7.67 2.69
N ILE A 182 0.03 -7.74 3.32
CA ILE A 182 -0.76 -6.56 3.69
C ILE A 182 0.02 -5.60 4.61
N TYR A 183 0.88 -6.14 5.49
CA TYR A 183 1.69 -5.33 6.41
C TYR A 183 2.74 -4.45 5.72
N ASP A 184 3.13 -4.80 4.49
CA ASP A 184 4.14 -4.10 3.68
C ASP A 184 3.52 -3.18 2.61
N MET A 185 2.21 -2.93 2.70
CA MET A 185 1.49 -2.11 1.73
C MET A 185 1.29 -0.67 2.23
N ASP A 186 1.55 0.29 1.33
CA ASP A 186 1.31 1.71 1.59
C ASP A 186 -0.18 2.05 1.56
N LEU A 187 -0.96 1.32 0.76
CA LEU A 187 -2.40 1.47 0.61
C LEU A 187 -3.06 0.11 0.38
N VAL A 188 -4.15 -0.15 1.10
CA VAL A 188 -5.01 -1.32 0.86
C VAL A 188 -6.36 -0.85 0.32
N LEU A 189 -6.72 -1.33 -0.86
CA LEU A 189 -8.02 -1.14 -1.48
C LEU A 189 -8.87 -2.38 -1.23
N TYR A 190 -9.85 -2.25 -0.35
CA TYR A 190 -10.78 -3.31 -0.03
C TYR A 190 -12.03 -3.21 -0.91
N VAL A 191 -12.16 -4.14 -1.85
CA VAL A 191 -13.20 -4.15 -2.87
C VAL A 191 -14.39 -4.99 -2.42
N CYS A 192 -15.57 -4.42 -2.46
CA CYS A 192 -16.85 -5.09 -2.17
C CYS A 192 -17.89 -4.79 -3.25
N ASN A 193 -18.97 -5.54 -3.27
CA ASN A 193 -20.15 -5.28 -4.10
C ASN A 193 -21.42 -5.23 -3.25
N GLY A 194 -22.57 -4.90 -3.89
CA GLY A 194 -23.83 -4.62 -3.22
C GLY A 194 -24.65 -5.83 -2.75
N GLY A 195 -24.12 -7.06 -2.81
CA GLY A 195 -24.87 -8.26 -2.37
C GLY A 195 -25.11 -8.27 -0.87
N PHE A 196 -26.38 -8.12 -0.43
CA PHE A 196 -26.72 -8.05 1.01
C PHE A 196 -26.32 -9.31 1.79
N TRP A 197 -26.28 -10.48 1.15
CA TRP A 197 -25.82 -11.74 1.77
C TRP A 197 -24.33 -11.76 2.09
N HIS A 198 -23.55 -10.83 1.56
CA HIS A 198 -22.13 -10.68 1.83
C HIS A 198 -21.81 -9.65 2.92
N LEU A 199 -22.81 -8.93 3.46
CA LEU A 199 -22.59 -7.84 4.42
C LEU A 199 -21.83 -8.30 5.68
N ASN A 200 -22.09 -9.50 6.17
CA ASN A 200 -21.38 -10.05 7.33
C ASN A 200 -19.88 -10.30 7.01
N ASP A 201 -19.58 -10.83 5.84
CA ASP A 201 -18.19 -11.05 5.41
C ASP A 201 -17.47 -9.71 5.17
N ILE A 202 -18.16 -8.76 4.56
CA ILE A 202 -17.67 -7.39 4.35
C ILE A 202 -17.29 -6.75 5.69
N TYR A 203 -18.17 -6.80 6.68
CA TYR A 203 -17.93 -6.23 8.01
C TYR A 203 -16.76 -6.93 8.74
N ARG A 204 -16.78 -8.27 8.78
CA ARG A 204 -15.74 -9.07 9.44
C ARG A 204 -14.37 -8.80 8.84
N ASN A 205 -14.25 -8.90 7.53
CA ASN A 205 -12.99 -8.73 6.82
C ASN A 205 -12.46 -7.29 6.93
N HIS A 206 -13.33 -6.28 6.84
CA HIS A 206 -12.96 -4.90 7.08
C HIS A 206 -12.42 -4.68 8.51
N SER A 207 -13.04 -5.32 9.51
CA SER A 207 -12.59 -5.23 10.90
C SER A 207 -11.22 -5.86 11.13
N ILE A 208 -10.88 -6.93 10.37
CA ILE A 208 -9.56 -7.54 10.36
C ILE A 208 -8.55 -6.57 9.73
N LEU A 209 -8.85 -6.08 8.53
CA LEU A 209 -7.96 -5.20 7.77
C LEU A 209 -7.65 -3.90 8.52
N LYS A 210 -8.61 -3.32 9.24
CA LYS A 210 -8.37 -2.14 10.09
C LYS A 210 -7.31 -2.35 11.16
N LYS A 211 -7.09 -3.60 11.60
CA LYS A 211 -6.05 -3.93 12.58
C LYS A 211 -4.69 -4.15 11.92
N MET A 212 -4.67 -4.50 10.63
CA MET A 212 -3.46 -4.82 9.89
C MET A 212 -2.83 -3.63 9.18
N THR A 213 -3.63 -2.62 8.82
CA THR A 213 -3.14 -1.44 8.09
C THR A 213 -3.85 -0.17 8.53
N ALA A 214 -3.07 0.93 8.63
CA ALA A 214 -3.60 2.27 8.87
C ALA A 214 -4.16 2.91 7.57
N SER A 215 -3.77 2.42 6.40
CA SER A 215 -4.11 3.00 5.10
C SER A 215 -5.09 2.11 4.33
N LEU A 216 -6.33 2.05 4.79
CA LEU A 216 -7.43 1.27 4.19
C LEU A 216 -8.42 2.21 3.48
N SER A 217 -8.78 1.87 2.24
CA SER A 217 -9.86 2.50 1.48
C SER A 217 -10.83 1.44 0.98
N VAL A 218 -12.13 1.70 1.14
CA VAL A 218 -13.19 0.78 0.71
C VAL A 218 -13.70 1.19 -0.66
N ILE A 219 -13.71 0.25 -1.59
CA ILE A 219 -14.15 0.42 -2.98
C ILE A 219 -15.41 -0.41 -3.20
N CYS A 220 -16.51 0.23 -3.60
CA CYS A 220 -17.70 -0.47 -4.08
C CYS A 220 -17.64 -0.61 -5.61
N ASN A 221 -17.56 -1.85 -6.08
CA ASN A 221 -17.55 -2.21 -7.49
C ASN A 221 -18.85 -2.96 -7.85
N MET A 222 -19.38 -2.73 -9.05
CA MET A 222 -20.62 -3.38 -9.52
C MET A 222 -21.79 -3.25 -8.53
N CYS A 223 -21.96 -2.10 -7.91
CA CYS A 223 -23.02 -1.86 -6.93
C CYS A 223 -23.80 -0.57 -7.24
N SER A 224 -25.02 -0.47 -6.73
CA SER A 224 -25.79 0.76 -6.80
C SER A 224 -25.27 1.80 -5.79
N ARG A 225 -25.64 3.07 -5.99
CA ARG A 225 -25.34 4.12 -4.99
C ARG A 225 -25.99 3.85 -3.62
N GLN A 226 -27.16 3.19 -3.62
CA GLN A 226 -27.84 2.82 -2.39
C GLN A 226 -27.06 1.75 -1.62
N ASP A 227 -26.56 0.72 -2.32
CA ASP A 227 -25.71 -0.32 -1.72
C ASP A 227 -24.41 0.26 -1.16
N ALA A 228 -23.75 1.15 -1.92
CA ALA A 228 -22.56 1.83 -1.45
C ALA A 228 -22.81 2.66 -0.18
N SER A 229 -23.97 3.34 -0.09
CA SER A 229 -24.37 4.07 1.10
C SER A 229 -24.65 3.14 2.28
N ALA A 230 -25.29 2.00 2.05
CA ALA A 230 -25.53 0.99 3.08
C ALA A 230 -24.22 0.41 3.63
N ILE A 231 -23.26 0.11 2.74
CA ILE A 231 -21.92 -0.37 3.13
C ILE A 231 -21.17 0.72 3.91
N ALA A 232 -21.22 1.98 3.48
CA ALA A 232 -20.60 3.10 4.20
C ALA A 232 -21.14 3.23 5.63
N THR A 233 -22.45 3.09 5.80
CA THR A 233 -23.11 3.10 7.11
C THR A 233 -22.69 1.89 7.96
N LEU A 234 -22.69 0.69 7.38
CA LEU A 234 -22.29 -0.54 8.06
C LEU A 234 -20.84 -0.50 8.57
N LEU A 235 -19.94 0.01 7.75
CA LEU A 235 -18.50 0.05 8.05
C LEU A 235 -18.08 1.31 8.81
N ASN A 236 -18.99 2.28 8.96
CA ASN A 236 -18.70 3.61 9.51
C ASN A 236 -17.43 4.25 8.89
N CYS A 237 -17.38 4.27 7.56
CA CYS A 237 -16.26 4.85 6.81
C CYS A 237 -16.71 5.38 5.44
N SER A 238 -15.85 6.20 4.83
CA SER A 238 -16.04 6.63 3.45
C SER A 238 -15.87 5.46 2.49
N VAL A 239 -16.76 5.34 1.51
CA VAL A 239 -16.75 4.32 0.47
C VAL A 239 -16.67 5.00 -0.89
N TYR A 240 -15.79 4.49 -1.75
CA TYR A 240 -15.62 4.97 -3.12
C TYR A 240 -16.36 4.07 -4.09
N HIS A 241 -17.18 4.66 -4.95
CA HIS A 241 -17.86 3.93 -6.01
C HIS A 241 -16.92 3.80 -7.22
N PHE A 242 -16.61 2.56 -7.62
CA PHE A 242 -15.76 2.29 -8.78
C PHE A 242 -16.59 2.34 -10.07
N PRO A 243 -16.17 3.13 -11.08
CA PRO A 243 -16.86 3.18 -12.37
C PRO A 243 -16.62 1.88 -13.14
N TYR A 244 -17.61 0.99 -13.11
CA TYR A 244 -17.53 -0.31 -13.78
C TYR A 244 -17.59 -0.16 -15.31
N ASP A 245 -16.71 -0.89 -15.98
CA ASP A 245 -16.73 -1.13 -17.43
C ASP A 245 -16.48 -2.63 -17.66
N SER A 246 -17.12 -3.25 -18.63
CA SER A 246 -16.92 -4.66 -18.95
C SER A 246 -15.48 -4.96 -19.44
N ASP A 247 -14.83 -4.00 -20.08
CA ASP A 247 -13.40 -4.08 -20.43
C ASP A 247 -12.55 -3.45 -19.32
N MET A 248 -11.90 -4.28 -18.47
CA MET A 248 -11.04 -3.82 -17.37
C MET A 248 -9.81 -3.05 -17.86
N PHE A 249 -9.42 -3.18 -19.12
CA PHE A 249 -8.28 -2.46 -19.70
C PHE A 249 -8.67 -1.11 -20.32
N LYS A 250 -9.95 -0.77 -20.30
CA LYS A 250 -10.45 0.48 -20.84
C LYS A 250 -10.35 1.59 -19.82
N SER A 251 -9.78 2.72 -20.23
CA SER A 251 -9.72 3.94 -19.45
C SER A 251 -11.03 4.73 -19.50
N SER A 252 -11.28 5.51 -18.46
CA SER A 252 -12.33 6.52 -18.44
C SER A 252 -12.00 7.67 -17.50
N VAL A 253 -12.52 8.86 -17.81
CA VAL A 253 -12.33 10.08 -16.98
C VAL A 253 -12.80 9.86 -15.53
N GLN A 254 -13.83 9.05 -15.33
CA GLN A 254 -14.34 8.75 -13.98
C GLN A 254 -13.37 7.87 -13.18
N LYS A 255 -12.74 6.86 -13.83
CA LYS A 255 -11.71 6.04 -13.20
C LYS A 255 -10.47 6.87 -12.87
N GLU A 256 -10.02 7.69 -13.82
CA GLU A 256 -8.91 8.63 -13.64
C GLU A 256 -9.14 9.55 -12.42
N THR A 257 -10.29 10.21 -12.36
CA THR A 257 -10.65 11.11 -11.25
C THR A 257 -10.68 10.39 -9.90
N LEU A 258 -11.22 9.16 -9.86
CA LEU A 258 -11.24 8.35 -8.64
C LEU A 258 -9.83 8.00 -8.17
N ILE A 259 -8.97 7.59 -9.09
CA ILE A 259 -7.60 7.17 -8.76
C ILE A 259 -6.77 8.36 -8.29
N GLN A 260 -6.86 9.50 -8.96
CA GLN A 260 -6.24 10.75 -8.51
C GLN A 260 -6.67 11.08 -7.08
N LYS A 261 -7.97 11.03 -6.80
CA LYS A 261 -8.51 11.29 -5.46
C LYS A 261 -7.99 10.28 -4.42
N LEU A 262 -7.90 9.00 -4.75
CA LEU A 262 -7.36 7.97 -3.84
C LEU A 262 -5.89 8.21 -3.50
N LEU A 263 -5.09 8.60 -4.49
CA LEU A 263 -3.67 8.90 -4.33
C LEU A 263 -3.44 10.20 -3.56
N GLU A 264 -4.19 11.28 -3.87
CA GLU A 264 -4.08 12.58 -3.19
C GLU A 264 -4.44 12.51 -1.71
N LEU A 265 -5.50 11.79 -1.36
CA LEU A 265 -5.94 11.65 0.04
C LEU A 265 -4.92 10.91 0.91
N LYS A 266 -4.03 10.10 0.31
CA LYS A 266 -3.05 9.29 1.02
C LYS A 266 -1.62 9.80 0.85
N GLY A 267 -1.35 10.56 -0.22
CA GLY A 267 -0.01 11.04 -0.55
C GLY A 267 0.30 12.47 -0.09
N GLY A 268 -0.66 13.27 0.36
CA GLY A 268 -0.46 14.61 0.92
C GLY A 268 0.11 15.69 0.00
N ALA A 269 0.35 15.41 -1.30
CA ALA A 269 0.80 16.39 -2.29
C ALA A 269 -0.12 16.39 -3.51
N SER A 270 -0.48 17.57 -3.99
CA SER A 270 -1.18 17.73 -5.25
C SER A 270 -0.33 17.15 -6.39
N LEU A 271 -0.86 16.15 -7.06
CA LEU A 271 -0.27 15.49 -8.25
C LEU A 271 0.08 16.49 -9.38
N SER A 272 -0.61 17.65 -9.41
CA SER A 272 -0.34 18.72 -10.38
C SER A 272 1.08 19.28 -10.31
N ASP A 273 1.70 19.27 -9.13
CA ASP A 273 3.02 19.88 -8.92
C ASP A 273 4.15 18.91 -9.24
N THR A 274 3.92 17.61 -9.00
CA THR A 274 4.89 16.55 -9.36
C THR A 274 4.92 16.33 -10.87
N LEU A 275 3.76 16.31 -11.54
CA LEU A 275 3.66 16.19 -13.01
C LEU A 275 4.30 17.40 -13.73
N LYS A 276 4.10 18.61 -13.23
CA LYS A 276 4.76 19.81 -13.78
C LYS A 276 6.28 19.75 -13.63
N GLY A 277 6.77 19.14 -12.56
CA GLY A 277 8.21 18.89 -12.34
C GLY A 277 8.80 17.89 -13.34
N TYR A 278 8.10 16.79 -13.63
CA TYR A 278 8.55 15.75 -14.57
C TYR A 278 8.45 16.22 -16.04
N LEU A 279 7.37 16.87 -16.44
CA LEU A 279 7.21 17.42 -17.80
C LEU A 279 8.24 18.49 -18.10
N ARG A 280 8.64 19.32 -17.13
CA ARG A 280 9.73 20.28 -17.30
C ARG A 280 11.10 19.62 -17.48
N LYS A 281 11.36 18.47 -16.84
CA LYS A 281 12.62 17.72 -17.00
C LYS A 281 12.69 16.98 -18.34
N SER A 282 11.59 16.40 -18.83
CA SER A 282 11.53 15.71 -20.14
C SER A 282 11.73 16.67 -21.32
N ILE A 283 11.25 17.91 -21.22
CA ILE A 283 11.39 18.90 -22.30
C ILE A 283 12.82 19.45 -22.37
N LEU A 284 13.56 19.47 -21.26
CA LEU A 284 14.95 19.96 -21.21
C LEU A 284 15.99 18.95 -21.65
N HIS A 285 15.64 17.69 -21.89
CA HIS A 285 16.54 16.66 -22.40
C HIS A 285 16.36 16.33 -23.89
N HIS A 286 15.47 17.07 -24.60
CA HIS A 286 15.24 16.93 -26.04
C HIS A 286 15.37 18.26 -26.81
N SER A 287 16.06 19.25 -26.23
CA SER A 287 16.48 20.47 -26.93
C SER A 287 18.01 20.60 -26.99
#